data_bd50b577c9a6c2502cfd52ab27477ceb
#
_entry.id   bd50b577c9a6c2502cfd52ab27477ceb
#
_cell.length_a   1.000
_cell.length_b   1.000
_cell.length_c   1.000
_cell.angle_alpha   90.00
_cell.angle_beta   90.00
_cell.angle_gamma   90.00
#
_symmetry.space_group_name_H-M   'P 1'
#
loop_
_entity.id
_entity.type
_entity.pdbx_description
1 polymer ?
#
loop_
_entity_poly.entity_id
_entity_poly.type
_entity_poly.pdbx_seq_one_letter_code
_entity_poly.pdbx_strand_id
1 'polypeptide(L)'
;MAHYDSRFRQIVGKDTVFSYGAADDGYGVGVILELAGNALKYRNEWKQGVKVLFTDAEEHNLDGMRSAFARNPEVFEGVNFVVNVEARGVKGPALLFETSPGNEKVMQLYANAKNPSGMSLTTAVYRYLPNDTDFSVVKDSIPGINLAVIDNLHYYHTDKDNFSNISLESIHHYGEQLEPVLKEYLVNEDYASDDALKGEDDLVFFALPVLGMFAFSKTGYLVMNIAFYALFLFVLFVYVRYKMIPFKGILRALVHVVVFMAVACAGATAAAWLDALHYGFEYSLIDLKYLPNDNKVALAFTLVFAVWILVFSRLQERRHRLYAWNLLLASQIVAGVVSLALLIVFGENFFIFIPFAFATVALFFSVAKNFKWLYLVSCTITVLVAVHFLYLLYVALTVGALGVIMLLSVVYLSLVISQYYCMKRRVL
;
A
#
# COMPACT_ATOMS: atom_id res chain seq x y z
N MET A 1 -14.28 -16.85 -5.14
CA MET A 1 -13.53 -18.11 -5.24
C MET A 1 -12.42 -18.15 -4.23
N ALA A 2 -11.94 -19.33 -3.87
CA ALA A 2 -10.84 -19.59 -2.95
C ALA A 2 -10.26 -20.98 -3.25
N HIS A 3 -9.02 -21.25 -2.87
CA HIS A 3 -8.50 -22.60 -2.96
C HIS A 3 -8.61 -23.35 -1.61
N TYR A 4 -8.64 -24.67 -1.64
CA TYR A 4 -8.76 -25.50 -0.44
C TYR A 4 -7.54 -26.39 -0.19
N ASP A 5 -6.59 -26.45 -1.11
CA ASP A 5 -5.30 -27.06 -0.90
C ASP A 5 -4.37 -26.16 -0.08
N SER A 6 -3.27 -26.69 0.38
CA SER A 6 -2.24 -25.96 1.11
C SER A 6 -0.84 -26.47 0.75
N ARG A 7 0.17 -25.70 1.07
CA ARG A 7 1.58 -26.08 0.88
C ARG A 7 1.96 -27.24 1.80
N PHE A 8 1.47 -28.42 1.46
CA PHE A 8 1.57 -29.60 2.31
C PHE A 8 3.01 -29.96 2.72
N ARG A 9 3.97 -29.83 1.81
CA ARG A 9 5.36 -30.19 2.09
C ARG A 9 6.33 -29.28 1.36
N GLN A 10 7.24 -28.68 2.12
CA GLN A 10 8.35 -27.92 1.56
C GLN A 10 9.62 -28.18 2.34
N ILE A 11 10.77 -28.04 1.67
CA ILE A 11 12.08 -28.16 2.29
C ILE A 11 12.60 -26.75 2.59
N VAL A 12 12.81 -26.45 3.86
CA VAL A 12 13.37 -25.17 4.32
C VAL A 12 14.72 -25.47 5.00
N GLY A 13 15.81 -25.22 4.30
CA GLY A 13 17.14 -25.62 4.75
C GLY A 13 17.27 -27.14 4.78
N LYS A 14 17.41 -27.73 5.99
CA LYS A 14 17.47 -29.18 6.20
C LYS A 14 16.16 -29.79 6.68
N ASP A 15 15.16 -28.98 6.96
CA ASP A 15 13.91 -29.40 7.57
C ASP A 15 12.81 -29.54 6.52
N THR A 16 11.90 -30.48 6.76
CA THR A 16 10.64 -30.59 6.02
C THR A 16 9.55 -29.88 6.82
N VAL A 17 8.92 -28.89 6.23
CA VAL A 17 7.87 -28.08 6.84
C VAL A 17 6.53 -28.37 6.15
N PHE A 18 5.46 -28.36 6.92
CA PHE A 18 4.08 -28.54 6.46
C PHE A 18 3.28 -27.29 6.78
N SER A 19 2.39 -26.85 5.90
CA SER A 19 1.38 -25.85 6.21
C SER A 19 0.03 -26.54 6.38
N TYR A 20 -0.76 -26.08 7.37
CA TYR A 20 -2.13 -26.57 7.55
C TYR A 20 -3.14 -25.76 6.73
N GLY A 21 -2.72 -24.61 6.17
CA GLY A 21 -3.58 -23.77 5.34
C GLY A 21 -4.78 -23.19 6.07
N ALA A 22 -4.63 -22.86 7.36
CA ALA A 22 -5.75 -22.31 8.12
C ALA A 22 -6.09 -20.87 7.71
N ALA A 23 -5.08 -20.09 7.32
CA ALA A 23 -5.27 -18.80 6.68
C ALA A 23 -5.20 -18.94 5.15
N ASP A 24 -4.22 -19.66 4.63
CA ASP A 24 -3.92 -19.84 3.21
C ASP A 24 -4.34 -21.26 2.73
N ASP A 25 -5.63 -21.52 2.22
CA ASP A 25 -6.65 -20.47 2.10
C ASP A 25 -7.93 -20.84 2.86
N GLY A 26 -7.76 -21.34 4.07
CA GLY A 26 -8.90 -21.61 4.96
C GLY A 26 -9.75 -20.37 5.25
N TYR A 27 -9.15 -19.16 5.23
CA TYR A 27 -9.87 -17.89 5.31
C TYR A 27 -10.83 -17.71 4.13
N GLY A 28 -10.33 -17.87 2.92
CA GLY A 28 -11.14 -17.75 1.72
C GLY A 28 -12.30 -18.70 1.70
N VAL A 29 -12.06 -19.97 2.02
CA VAL A 29 -13.13 -20.97 2.11
C VAL A 29 -14.19 -20.57 3.13
N GLY A 30 -13.78 -20.17 4.35
CA GLY A 30 -14.70 -19.78 5.41
C GLY A 30 -15.49 -18.51 5.09
N VAL A 31 -14.81 -17.48 4.60
CA VAL A 31 -15.41 -16.19 4.19
C VAL A 31 -16.44 -16.38 3.09
N ILE A 32 -16.11 -17.16 2.06
CA ILE A 32 -17.02 -17.41 0.92
C ILE A 32 -18.26 -18.18 1.35
N LEU A 33 -18.12 -19.19 2.22
CA LEU A 33 -19.26 -19.93 2.74
C LEU A 33 -20.19 -19.03 3.57
N GLU A 34 -19.64 -18.19 4.42
CA GLU A 34 -20.42 -17.23 5.22
C GLU A 34 -21.12 -16.17 4.34
N LEU A 35 -20.42 -15.61 3.37
CA LEU A 35 -20.99 -14.65 2.42
C LEU A 35 -22.11 -15.27 1.60
N ALA A 36 -21.93 -16.50 1.11
CA ALA A 36 -22.97 -17.21 0.37
C ALA A 36 -24.19 -17.50 1.25
N GLY A 37 -23.96 -17.92 2.53
CA GLY A 37 -25.02 -18.14 3.50
C GLY A 37 -25.81 -16.87 3.83
N ASN A 38 -25.10 -15.73 4.00
CA ASN A 38 -25.71 -14.44 4.25
C ASN A 38 -26.51 -13.95 3.03
N ALA A 39 -26.00 -14.13 1.83
CA ALA A 39 -26.67 -13.75 0.59
C ALA A 39 -28.03 -14.45 0.42
N LEU A 40 -28.18 -15.69 0.87
CA LEU A 40 -29.45 -16.42 0.81
C LEU A 40 -30.59 -15.74 1.59
N LYS A 41 -30.27 -14.90 2.60
CA LYS A 41 -31.28 -14.17 3.41
C LYS A 41 -32.10 -13.19 2.57
N TYR A 42 -31.56 -12.70 1.44
CA TYR A 42 -32.23 -11.78 0.52
C TYR A 42 -32.34 -12.35 -0.91
N ARG A 43 -32.35 -13.67 -1.05
CA ARG A 43 -32.40 -14.36 -2.36
C ARG A 43 -33.58 -13.90 -3.25
N ASN A 44 -34.70 -13.52 -2.66
CA ASN A 44 -35.88 -13.07 -3.41
C ASN A 44 -35.66 -11.71 -4.11
N GLU A 45 -34.62 -10.97 -3.73
CA GLU A 45 -34.27 -9.67 -4.28
C GLU A 45 -33.22 -9.79 -5.40
N TRP A 46 -32.63 -10.97 -5.57
CA TRP A 46 -31.53 -11.17 -6.52
C TRP A 46 -31.95 -10.92 -7.97
N LYS A 47 -31.09 -10.21 -8.67
CA LYS A 47 -31.13 -9.98 -10.11
C LYS A 47 -30.04 -10.81 -10.83
N GLN A 48 -28.95 -11.12 -10.14
CA GLN A 48 -27.84 -11.95 -10.57
C GLN A 48 -27.72 -13.18 -9.68
N GLY A 49 -27.07 -14.23 -10.21
CA GLY A 49 -26.82 -15.46 -9.46
C GLY A 49 -25.45 -15.45 -8.75
N VAL A 50 -25.24 -16.45 -7.90
CA VAL A 50 -23.96 -16.72 -7.25
C VAL A 50 -23.48 -18.11 -7.63
N LYS A 51 -22.23 -18.22 -8.08
CA LYS A 51 -21.48 -19.47 -8.17
C LYS A 51 -20.36 -19.44 -7.13
N VAL A 52 -20.23 -20.49 -6.34
CA VAL A 52 -19.12 -20.69 -5.41
C VAL A 52 -18.16 -21.66 -6.06
N LEU A 53 -16.90 -21.30 -6.18
CA LEU A 53 -15.85 -22.12 -6.72
C LEU A 53 -14.74 -22.30 -5.69
N PHE A 54 -14.48 -23.56 -5.33
CA PHE A 54 -13.31 -23.96 -4.56
C PHE A 54 -12.38 -24.75 -5.47
N THR A 55 -11.14 -24.31 -5.57
CA THR A 55 -10.11 -24.90 -6.43
C THR A 55 -9.15 -25.77 -5.65
N ASP A 56 -8.55 -26.72 -6.33
CA ASP A 56 -7.45 -27.54 -5.85
C ASP A 56 -6.16 -27.19 -6.58
N ALA A 57 -5.02 -27.55 -6.04
CA ALA A 57 -3.71 -27.38 -6.66
C ALA A 57 -3.38 -25.94 -7.09
N GLU A 58 -3.83 -24.95 -6.32
CA GLU A 58 -3.39 -23.56 -6.45
C GLU A 58 -1.89 -23.47 -6.15
N GLU A 59 -1.46 -24.10 -5.07
CA GLU A 59 -0.09 -24.18 -4.60
C GLU A 59 0.84 -24.97 -5.53
N HIS A 60 0.27 -25.64 -6.52
CA HIS A 60 0.94 -26.32 -7.62
C HIS A 60 0.75 -25.58 -8.95
N ASN A 61 1.21 -24.33 -9.02
CA ASN A 61 1.20 -23.52 -10.25
C ASN A 61 -0.22 -23.24 -10.78
N LEU A 62 -1.21 -23.10 -9.91
CA LEU A 62 -2.62 -22.84 -10.25
C LEU A 62 -3.24 -23.95 -11.14
N ASP A 63 -2.75 -25.21 -11.03
CA ASP A 63 -3.11 -26.26 -11.98
C ASP A 63 -4.61 -26.55 -11.98
N GLY A 64 -5.26 -26.49 -10.82
CA GLY A 64 -6.71 -26.67 -10.70
C GLY A 64 -7.50 -25.61 -11.45
N MET A 65 -7.18 -24.33 -11.19
CA MET A 65 -7.87 -23.22 -11.85
C MET A 65 -7.57 -23.17 -13.35
N ARG A 66 -6.32 -23.37 -13.77
CA ARG A 66 -5.93 -23.45 -15.19
C ARG A 66 -6.67 -24.59 -15.90
N SER A 67 -6.79 -25.75 -15.25
CA SER A 67 -7.54 -26.89 -15.79
C SER A 67 -9.03 -26.61 -15.87
N ALA A 68 -9.62 -26.03 -14.82
CA ALA A 68 -11.03 -25.66 -14.82
C ALA A 68 -11.35 -24.66 -15.93
N PHE A 69 -10.55 -23.59 -16.06
CA PHE A 69 -10.76 -22.55 -17.06
C PHE A 69 -10.61 -23.07 -18.51
N ALA A 70 -9.65 -23.98 -18.74
CA ALA A 70 -9.38 -24.51 -20.09
C ALA A 70 -10.30 -25.65 -20.49
N ARG A 71 -10.78 -26.49 -19.56
CA ARG A 71 -11.49 -27.75 -19.85
C ARG A 71 -12.95 -27.76 -19.46
N ASN A 72 -13.36 -26.86 -18.56
CA ASN A 72 -14.72 -26.78 -18.03
C ASN A 72 -15.26 -25.33 -18.17
N PRO A 73 -15.31 -24.77 -19.40
CA PRO A 73 -15.73 -23.38 -19.62
C PRO A 73 -17.15 -23.10 -19.11
N GLU A 74 -18.00 -24.12 -19.00
CA GLU A 74 -19.36 -24.03 -18.45
C GLU A 74 -19.39 -23.55 -16.99
N VAL A 75 -18.31 -23.74 -16.22
CA VAL A 75 -18.18 -23.22 -14.86
C VAL A 75 -18.17 -21.67 -14.87
N PHE A 76 -17.57 -21.09 -15.91
CA PHE A 76 -17.39 -19.65 -16.05
C PHE A 76 -18.45 -18.98 -16.94
N GLU A 77 -19.32 -19.78 -17.58
CA GLU A 77 -20.39 -19.26 -18.41
C GLU A 77 -21.36 -18.40 -17.59
N GLY A 78 -21.61 -17.16 -18.06
CA GLY A 78 -22.45 -16.17 -17.38
C GLY A 78 -21.84 -15.60 -16.08
N VAL A 79 -20.53 -15.77 -15.85
CA VAL A 79 -19.82 -15.13 -14.74
C VAL A 79 -19.32 -13.77 -15.19
N ASN A 80 -19.88 -12.70 -14.64
CA ASN A 80 -19.57 -11.32 -14.99
C ASN A 80 -18.79 -10.57 -13.90
N PHE A 81 -18.59 -11.20 -12.74
CA PHE A 81 -17.80 -10.65 -11.64
C PHE A 81 -17.18 -11.79 -10.82
N VAL A 82 -15.90 -11.64 -10.52
CA VAL A 82 -15.14 -12.58 -9.67
C VAL A 82 -14.65 -11.87 -8.41
N VAL A 83 -14.90 -12.49 -7.27
CA VAL A 83 -14.27 -12.16 -6.00
C VAL A 83 -13.35 -13.31 -5.63
N ASN A 84 -12.05 -13.06 -5.61
CA ASN A 84 -11.06 -13.98 -5.09
C ASN A 84 -10.67 -13.58 -3.67
N VAL A 85 -10.64 -14.53 -2.78
CA VAL A 85 -10.20 -14.36 -1.40
C VAL A 85 -8.99 -15.22 -1.20
N GLU A 86 -7.95 -14.65 -0.64
CA GLU A 86 -6.62 -15.22 -0.46
C GLU A 86 -6.03 -14.86 0.89
N ALA A 87 -4.92 -15.47 1.24
CA ALA A 87 -4.10 -15.05 2.37
C ALA A 87 -2.62 -15.29 2.09
N ARG A 88 -1.81 -14.26 2.36
CA ARG A 88 -0.35 -14.35 2.36
C ARG A 88 0.24 -14.15 3.77
N GLY A 89 -0.60 -14.07 4.74
CA GLY A 89 -0.31 -13.93 6.15
C GLY A 89 -1.44 -14.50 6.97
N VAL A 90 -1.37 -14.41 8.30
CA VAL A 90 -2.39 -14.99 9.18
C VAL A 90 -3.23 -13.93 9.88
N LYS A 91 -2.95 -12.64 9.68
CA LYS A 91 -3.69 -11.53 10.29
C LYS A 91 -3.52 -10.22 9.53
N GLY A 92 -4.11 -9.16 10.10
CA GLY A 92 -4.09 -7.81 9.54
C GLY A 92 -5.34 -7.51 8.73
N PRO A 93 -5.42 -6.33 8.11
CA PRO A 93 -6.54 -5.98 7.26
C PRO A 93 -6.55 -6.84 5.99
N ALA A 94 -7.74 -7.24 5.55
CA ALA A 94 -7.92 -7.78 4.21
C ALA A 94 -7.65 -6.65 3.21
N LEU A 95 -6.60 -6.78 2.43
CA LEU A 95 -6.15 -5.78 1.47
C LEU A 95 -6.67 -6.14 0.09
N LEU A 96 -7.41 -5.24 -0.56
CA LEU A 96 -7.64 -5.30 -2.00
C LEU A 96 -6.30 -4.99 -2.69
N PHE A 97 -5.59 -6.01 -3.12
CA PHE A 97 -4.24 -5.88 -3.67
C PHE A 97 -4.19 -6.01 -5.19
N GLU A 98 -5.24 -6.56 -5.80
CA GLU A 98 -5.32 -6.74 -7.25
C GLU A 98 -6.74 -6.57 -7.76
N THR A 99 -6.88 -5.98 -8.94
CA THR A 99 -8.13 -5.89 -9.71
C THR A 99 -7.91 -6.36 -11.13
N SER A 100 -8.98 -6.73 -11.82
CA SER A 100 -8.96 -6.92 -13.27
C SER A 100 -8.58 -5.60 -13.98
N PRO A 101 -8.01 -5.65 -15.20
CA PRO A 101 -7.84 -4.47 -16.06
C PRO A 101 -9.19 -3.81 -16.37
N GLY A 102 -9.17 -2.49 -16.63
CA GLY A 102 -10.40 -1.73 -16.86
C GLY A 102 -11.27 -1.64 -15.59
N ASN A 103 -10.65 -1.39 -14.45
CA ASN A 103 -11.26 -1.53 -13.13
C ASN A 103 -12.24 -0.42 -12.74
N GLU A 104 -12.50 0.56 -13.58
CA GLU A 104 -13.32 1.73 -13.25
C GLU A 104 -14.67 1.33 -12.64
N LYS A 105 -15.43 0.45 -13.31
CA LYS A 105 -16.75 0.03 -12.87
C LYS A 105 -16.68 -0.96 -11.68
N VAL A 106 -15.67 -1.81 -11.65
CA VAL A 106 -15.39 -2.69 -10.51
C VAL A 106 -15.13 -1.86 -9.25
N MET A 107 -14.37 -0.78 -9.35
CA MET A 107 -14.09 0.11 -8.22
C MET A 107 -15.30 0.95 -7.80
N GLN A 108 -16.21 1.29 -8.73
CA GLN A 108 -17.50 1.89 -8.39
C GLN A 108 -18.36 0.93 -7.56
N LEU A 109 -18.41 -0.35 -7.92
CA LEU A 109 -19.06 -1.39 -7.11
C LEU A 109 -18.37 -1.55 -5.74
N TYR A 110 -17.03 -1.66 -5.73
CA TYR A 110 -16.25 -1.82 -4.50
C TYR A 110 -16.34 -0.61 -3.56
N ALA A 111 -16.73 0.57 -4.02
CA ALA A 111 -16.97 1.73 -3.17
C ALA A 111 -18.08 1.51 -2.12
N ASN A 112 -18.91 0.46 -2.25
CA ASN A 112 -19.86 0.03 -1.24
C ASN A 112 -19.20 -0.71 -0.06
N ALA A 113 -17.93 -1.10 -0.15
CA ALA A 113 -17.21 -1.79 0.92
C ALA A 113 -17.18 -0.94 2.19
N LYS A 114 -17.43 -1.59 3.33
CA LYS A 114 -17.26 -0.97 4.64
C LYS A 114 -15.81 -1.15 5.09
N ASN A 115 -15.21 -0.11 5.66
CA ASN A 115 -13.81 -0.09 6.07
C ASN A 115 -12.84 -0.57 4.96
N PRO A 116 -12.92 -0.03 3.73
CA PRO A 116 -12.11 -0.50 2.61
C PRO A 116 -10.62 -0.37 2.90
N SER A 117 -9.86 -1.37 2.50
CA SER A 117 -8.40 -1.39 2.55
C SER A 117 -7.85 -1.82 1.21
N GLY A 118 -7.06 -0.98 0.56
CA GLY A 118 -6.50 -1.30 -0.76
C GLY A 118 -5.89 -0.09 -1.44
N MET A 119 -5.11 -0.36 -2.45
CA MET A 119 -4.50 0.67 -3.30
C MET A 119 -4.09 0.10 -4.65
N SER A 120 -4.30 0.85 -5.72
CA SER A 120 -3.93 0.46 -7.09
C SER A 120 -2.43 0.22 -7.27
N LEU A 121 -1.59 0.91 -6.49
CA LEU A 121 -0.14 0.70 -6.50
C LEU A 121 0.25 -0.76 -6.15
N THR A 122 -0.52 -1.45 -5.31
CA THR A 122 -0.25 -2.87 -5.01
C THR A 122 -0.41 -3.74 -6.24
N THR A 123 -1.43 -3.51 -7.07
CA THR A 123 -1.59 -4.18 -8.37
C THR A 123 -0.39 -3.92 -9.29
N ALA A 124 0.08 -2.65 -9.36
CA ALA A 124 1.21 -2.27 -10.18
C ALA A 124 2.52 -2.94 -9.70
N VAL A 125 2.74 -3.04 -8.40
CA VAL A 125 3.92 -3.69 -7.80
C VAL A 125 3.82 -5.21 -7.89
N TYR A 126 2.62 -5.79 -7.67
CA TYR A 126 2.38 -7.23 -7.68
C TYR A 126 2.77 -7.88 -9.02
N ARG A 127 2.62 -7.15 -10.13
CA ARG A 127 3.06 -7.61 -11.47
C ARG A 127 4.57 -7.90 -11.58
N TYR A 128 5.38 -7.35 -10.67
CA TYR A 128 6.83 -7.58 -10.62
C TYR A 128 7.23 -8.63 -9.58
N LEU A 129 6.29 -9.12 -8.77
CA LEU A 129 6.55 -10.16 -7.79
C LEU A 129 6.34 -11.54 -8.42
N PRO A 130 7.11 -12.56 -8.03
CA PRO A 130 6.97 -13.91 -8.55
C PRO A 130 5.81 -14.67 -7.88
N ASN A 131 4.67 -14.03 -7.72
CA ASN A 131 3.48 -14.58 -7.07
C ASN A 131 2.29 -14.49 -8.02
N ASP A 132 1.52 -15.54 -8.05
CA ASP A 132 0.25 -15.63 -8.76
C ASP A 132 -0.83 -16.16 -7.81
N THR A 133 -2.08 -15.99 -8.17
CA THR A 133 -3.25 -16.60 -7.51
C THR A 133 -4.21 -17.11 -8.57
N ASP A 134 -5.21 -17.84 -8.18
CA ASP A 134 -6.27 -18.31 -9.10
C ASP A 134 -6.91 -17.18 -9.89
N PHE A 135 -6.97 -15.97 -9.31
CA PHE A 135 -7.45 -14.79 -10.02
C PHE A 135 -6.61 -14.42 -11.24
N SER A 136 -5.31 -14.71 -11.21
CA SER A 136 -4.40 -14.46 -12.34
C SER A 136 -4.82 -15.18 -13.63
N VAL A 137 -5.54 -16.30 -13.49
CA VAL A 137 -6.02 -17.09 -14.65
C VAL A 137 -7.20 -16.43 -15.36
N VAL A 138 -8.05 -15.70 -14.63
CA VAL A 138 -9.34 -15.20 -15.15
C VAL A 138 -9.42 -13.69 -15.28
N LYS A 139 -8.58 -12.92 -14.60
CA LYS A 139 -8.67 -11.45 -14.48
C LYS A 139 -8.66 -10.69 -15.81
N ASP A 140 -8.05 -11.25 -16.85
CA ASP A 140 -8.02 -10.63 -18.18
C ASP A 140 -9.31 -10.88 -18.98
N SER A 141 -10.14 -11.82 -18.53
CA SER A 141 -11.37 -12.22 -19.20
C SER A 141 -12.61 -11.82 -18.43
N ILE A 142 -12.55 -11.82 -17.09
CA ILE A 142 -13.70 -11.58 -16.21
C ILE A 142 -13.34 -10.47 -15.22
N PRO A 143 -14.13 -9.39 -15.15
CA PRO A 143 -13.97 -8.35 -14.14
C PRO A 143 -13.96 -8.92 -12.73
N GLY A 144 -13.08 -8.38 -11.86
CA GLY A 144 -13.01 -8.91 -10.51
C GLY A 144 -12.06 -8.19 -9.58
N ILE A 145 -12.05 -8.67 -8.35
CA ILE A 145 -11.23 -8.20 -7.23
C ILE A 145 -10.56 -9.37 -6.51
N ASN A 146 -9.37 -9.11 -5.99
CA ASN A 146 -8.56 -10.07 -5.26
C ASN A 146 -8.11 -9.47 -3.93
N LEU A 147 -8.50 -10.09 -2.82
CA LEU A 147 -8.21 -9.61 -1.47
C LEU A 147 -7.35 -10.64 -0.72
N ALA A 148 -6.38 -10.15 0.07
CA ALA A 148 -5.58 -10.99 0.95
C ALA A 148 -5.19 -10.27 2.24
N VAL A 149 -5.11 -10.99 3.34
CA VAL A 149 -4.36 -10.55 4.52
C VAL A 149 -2.87 -10.83 4.30
N ILE A 150 -2.00 -9.91 4.77
CA ILE A 150 -0.56 -9.99 4.48
C ILE A 150 0.33 -9.88 5.73
N ASP A 151 -0.22 -9.59 6.91
CA ASP A 151 0.59 -9.44 8.13
C ASP A 151 0.92 -10.81 8.75
N ASN A 152 2.04 -10.88 9.46
CA ASN A 152 2.65 -12.12 9.93
C ASN A 152 3.04 -13.08 8.77
N LEU A 153 3.59 -12.52 7.71
CA LEU A 153 4.08 -13.26 6.53
C LEU A 153 4.98 -14.46 6.88
N HIS A 154 5.69 -14.42 8.02
CA HIS A 154 6.53 -15.51 8.50
C HIS A 154 5.79 -16.79 8.91
N TYR A 155 4.45 -16.76 8.94
CA TYR A 155 3.63 -17.94 9.16
C TYR A 155 3.18 -18.57 7.84
N TYR A 156 3.22 -17.80 6.76
CA TYR A 156 2.86 -18.25 5.42
C TYR A 156 3.67 -19.47 4.99
N HIS A 157 3.02 -20.50 4.50
CA HIS A 157 3.61 -21.77 4.08
C HIS A 157 4.41 -22.48 5.19
N THR A 158 4.02 -22.37 6.45
CA THR A 158 4.64 -23.06 7.58
C THR A 158 3.59 -23.75 8.46
N ASP A 159 4.04 -24.58 9.41
CA ASP A 159 3.20 -25.21 10.45
C ASP A 159 2.51 -24.19 11.39
N LYS A 160 2.92 -22.94 11.32
CA LYS A 160 2.31 -21.83 12.07
C LYS A 160 1.06 -21.25 11.39
N ASP A 161 0.84 -21.56 10.14
CA ASP A 161 -0.44 -21.32 9.48
C ASP A 161 -1.46 -22.36 9.93
N ASN A 162 -1.92 -22.22 11.15
CA ASN A 162 -2.80 -23.15 11.82
C ASN A 162 -3.91 -22.41 12.60
N PHE A 163 -4.91 -23.14 13.02
CA PHE A 163 -6.09 -22.62 13.70
C PHE A 163 -5.79 -21.76 14.93
N SER A 164 -4.69 -22.04 15.65
CA SER A 164 -4.34 -21.26 16.85
C SER A 164 -3.77 -19.86 16.54
N ASN A 165 -3.36 -19.63 15.32
CA ASN A 165 -2.70 -18.39 14.91
C ASN A 165 -3.55 -17.52 13.97
N ILE A 166 -4.73 -17.98 13.55
CA ILE A 166 -5.66 -17.19 12.74
C ILE A 166 -6.27 -16.03 13.53
N SER A 167 -6.73 -15.01 12.83
CA SER A 167 -7.37 -13.82 13.40
C SER A 167 -8.84 -13.73 12.99
N LEU A 168 -9.73 -13.80 13.99
CA LEU A 168 -11.16 -13.56 13.74
C LEU A 168 -11.45 -12.13 13.27
N GLU A 169 -10.64 -11.15 13.71
CA GLU A 169 -10.75 -9.76 13.23
C GLU A 169 -10.46 -9.66 11.74
N SER A 170 -9.48 -10.42 11.26
CA SER A 170 -9.15 -10.46 9.84
C SER A 170 -10.28 -11.10 9.02
N ILE A 171 -10.83 -12.22 9.47
CA ILE A 171 -11.99 -12.87 8.85
C ILE A 171 -13.18 -11.90 8.80
N HIS A 172 -13.45 -11.23 9.92
CA HIS A 172 -14.54 -10.24 10.00
C HIS A 172 -14.33 -9.07 9.02
N HIS A 173 -13.09 -8.63 8.84
CA HIS A 173 -12.77 -7.53 7.93
C HIS A 173 -12.99 -7.89 6.45
N TYR A 174 -12.76 -9.15 6.03
CA TYR A 174 -13.20 -9.60 4.70
C TYR A 174 -14.71 -9.47 4.55
N GLY A 175 -15.49 -9.93 5.55
CA GLY A 175 -16.93 -9.81 5.54
C GLY A 175 -17.41 -8.38 5.47
N GLU A 176 -16.84 -7.46 6.27
CA GLU A 176 -17.19 -6.03 6.25
C GLU A 176 -16.99 -5.39 4.88
N GLN A 177 -15.96 -5.80 4.16
CA GLN A 177 -15.72 -5.27 2.80
C GLN A 177 -16.62 -5.95 1.77
N LEU A 178 -16.71 -7.27 1.80
CA LEU A 178 -17.30 -8.03 0.69
C LEU A 178 -18.82 -8.16 0.79
N GLU A 179 -19.42 -8.20 1.99
CA GLU A 179 -20.87 -8.37 2.13
C GLU A 179 -21.67 -7.22 1.51
N PRO A 180 -21.33 -5.92 1.73
CA PRO A 180 -22.04 -4.82 1.07
C PRO A 180 -21.83 -4.82 -0.44
N VAL A 181 -20.63 -5.13 -0.93
CA VAL A 181 -20.31 -5.22 -2.35
C VAL A 181 -21.10 -6.32 -3.02
N LEU A 182 -21.13 -7.51 -2.41
CA LEU A 182 -21.89 -8.65 -2.92
C LEU A 182 -23.41 -8.35 -2.92
N LYS A 183 -23.91 -7.74 -1.85
CA LYS A 183 -25.32 -7.39 -1.77
C LYS A 183 -25.70 -6.40 -2.87
N GLU A 184 -24.93 -5.33 -3.04
CA GLU A 184 -25.17 -4.33 -4.10
C GLU A 184 -25.15 -5.01 -5.49
N TYR A 185 -24.14 -5.83 -5.77
CA TYR A 185 -24.07 -6.58 -7.02
C TYR A 185 -25.30 -7.46 -7.26
N LEU A 186 -25.78 -8.17 -6.25
CA LEU A 186 -26.84 -9.16 -6.42
C LEU A 186 -28.23 -8.54 -6.59
N VAL A 187 -28.52 -7.40 -5.95
CA VAL A 187 -29.85 -6.83 -5.92
C VAL A 187 -30.08 -5.71 -6.92
N ASN A 188 -29.02 -5.08 -7.44
CA ASN A 188 -29.12 -3.97 -8.36
C ASN A 188 -29.16 -4.45 -9.82
N GLU A 189 -30.20 -4.05 -10.57
CA GLU A 189 -30.40 -4.40 -11.98
C GLU A 189 -29.33 -3.83 -12.90
N ASP A 190 -28.62 -2.76 -12.49
CA ASP A 190 -27.55 -2.15 -13.28
C ASP A 190 -26.40 -3.12 -13.59
N TYR A 191 -26.26 -4.16 -12.79
CA TYR A 191 -25.23 -5.21 -12.97
C TYR A 191 -25.70 -6.46 -13.72
N ALA A 192 -26.93 -6.44 -14.29
CA ALA A 192 -27.51 -7.61 -14.95
C ALA A 192 -26.94 -7.88 -16.36
N SER A 193 -26.29 -6.91 -16.98
CA SER A 193 -25.71 -7.10 -18.32
C SER A 193 -24.31 -7.69 -18.24
N ASP A 194 -23.92 -8.48 -19.23
CA ASP A 194 -22.61 -9.14 -19.31
C ASP A 194 -21.40 -8.18 -19.32
N ASP A 195 -21.64 -6.92 -19.69
CA ASP A 195 -20.62 -5.89 -19.76
C ASP A 195 -20.74 -4.83 -18.65
N ALA A 196 -21.62 -5.06 -17.68
CA ALA A 196 -21.90 -4.08 -16.62
C ALA A 196 -20.66 -3.61 -15.87
N LEU A 197 -19.74 -4.52 -15.60
CA LEU A 197 -18.49 -4.25 -14.87
C LEU A 197 -17.25 -4.12 -15.76
N LYS A 198 -17.38 -4.25 -17.07
CA LYS A 198 -16.29 -4.00 -18.01
C LYS A 198 -16.07 -2.49 -18.15
N GLY A 199 -14.93 -2.00 -17.71
CA GLY A 199 -14.48 -0.62 -17.91
C GLY A 199 -13.40 -0.55 -18.98
N GLU A 200 -13.22 0.65 -19.55
CA GLU A 200 -12.15 0.91 -20.53
C GLU A 200 -10.88 1.39 -19.84
N ASP A 201 -11.01 2.08 -18.71
CA ASP A 201 -9.92 2.73 -17.99
C ASP A 201 -9.68 2.10 -16.60
N ASP A 202 -8.43 2.16 -16.16
CA ASP A 202 -8.09 1.89 -14.77
C ASP A 202 -8.12 3.17 -13.94
N LEU A 203 -8.62 3.09 -12.72
CA LEU A 203 -8.53 4.15 -11.73
C LEU A 203 -7.24 4.06 -10.93
N VAL A 204 -6.73 5.21 -10.51
CA VAL A 204 -5.79 5.32 -9.40
C VAL A 204 -6.61 5.41 -8.12
N PHE A 205 -6.49 4.43 -7.25
CA PHE A 205 -7.25 4.39 -6.00
C PHE A 205 -6.37 4.04 -4.80
N PHE A 206 -6.78 4.52 -3.64
CA PHE A 206 -6.15 4.18 -2.36
C PHE A 206 -7.12 4.43 -1.21
N ALA A 207 -7.03 3.60 -0.19
CA ALA A 207 -7.73 3.79 1.07
C ALA A 207 -6.81 4.48 2.09
N LEU A 208 -7.36 5.40 2.85
CA LEU A 208 -6.69 5.95 4.03
C LEU A 208 -7.52 5.62 5.27
N PRO A 209 -6.89 5.17 6.37
CA PRO A 209 -7.60 4.87 7.61
C PRO A 209 -8.50 6.03 8.03
N VAL A 210 -9.72 5.73 8.46
CA VAL A 210 -10.75 6.70 8.90
C VAL A 210 -11.33 7.56 7.78
N LEU A 211 -10.58 7.85 6.71
CA LEU A 211 -11.01 8.72 5.61
C LEU A 211 -11.70 7.95 4.47
N GLY A 212 -11.52 6.63 4.41
CA GLY A 212 -12.12 5.78 3.39
C GLY A 212 -11.32 5.71 2.09
N MET A 213 -12.01 5.33 1.01
CA MET A 213 -11.44 5.12 -0.33
C MET A 213 -11.51 6.38 -1.17
N PHE A 214 -10.41 6.67 -1.87
CA PHE A 214 -10.31 7.70 -2.89
C PHE A 214 -10.01 7.04 -4.23
N ALA A 215 -10.68 7.49 -5.30
CA ALA A 215 -10.46 6.98 -6.64
C ALA A 215 -10.46 8.13 -7.66
N PHE A 216 -9.56 8.07 -8.62
CA PHE A 216 -9.36 9.11 -9.63
C PHE A 216 -9.14 8.45 -11.00
N SER A 217 -9.67 9.05 -12.07
CA SER A 217 -9.23 8.67 -13.41
C SER A 217 -7.74 8.95 -13.59
N LYS A 218 -7.03 8.12 -14.37
CA LYS A 218 -5.59 8.33 -14.65
C LYS A 218 -5.29 9.73 -15.17
N THR A 219 -6.14 10.23 -16.08
CA THR A 219 -6.02 11.59 -16.64
C THR A 219 -6.22 12.66 -15.56
N GLY A 220 -7.27 12.54 -14.75
CA GLY A 220 -7.54 13.49 -13.65
C GLY A 220 -6.41 13.50 -12.62
N TYR A 221 -5.89 12.32 -12.29
CA TYR A 221 -4.75 12.18 -11.39
C TYR A 221 -3.47 12.83 -11.94
N LEU A 222 -3.17 12.63 -13.22
CA LEU A 222 -2.04 13.27 -13.89
C LEU A 222 -2.16 14.80 -13.91
N VAL A 223 -3.34 15.33 -14.28
CA VAL A 223 -3.59 16.78 -14.29
C VAL A 223 -3.41 17.37 -12.89
N MET A 224 -3.93 16.71 -11.86
CA MET A 224 -3.75 17.12 -10.46
C MET A 224 -2.26 17.14 -10.09
N ASN A 225 -1.48 16.13 -10.43
CA ASN A 225 -0.03 16.10 -10.20
C ASN A 225 0.68 17.27 -10.88
N ILE A 226 0.42 17.51 -12.17
CA ILE A 226 1.01 18.62 -12.93
C ILE A 226 0.68 19.97 -12.27
N ALA A 227 -0.56 20.17 -11.87
CA ALA A 227 -0.98 21.42 -11.23
C ALA A 227 -0.22 21.69 -9.91
N PHE A 228 -0.04 20.66 -9.07
CA PHE A 228 0.70 20.80 -7.81
C PHE A 228 2.21 20.95 -8.01
N TYR A 229 2.81 20.30 -9.00
CA TYR A 229 4.21 20.54 -9.36
C TYR A 229 4.41 21.97 -9.87
N ALA A 230 3.52 22.47 -10.73
CA ALA A 230 3.57 23.85 -11.20
C ALA A 230 3.39 24.85 -10.07
N LEU A 231 2.45 24.60 -9.15
CA LEU A 231 2.25 25.43 -7.95
C LEU A 231 3.51 25.44 -7.08
N PHE A 232 4.14 24.28 -6.85
CA PHE A 232 5.37 24.22 -6.05
C PHE A 232 6.52 24.99 -6.71
N LEU A 233 6.72 24.84 -8.01
CA LEU A 233 7.75 25.58 -8.75
C LEU A 233 7.50 27.09 -8.70
N PHE A 234 6.26 27.53 -8.81
CA PHE A 234 5.89 28.93 -8.61
C PHE A 234 6.21 29.42 -7.20
N VAL A 235 5.83 28.65 -6.18
CA VAL A 235 6.13 28.98 -4.78
C VAL A 235 7.64 29.06 -4.54
N LEU A 236 8.41 28.08 -5.01
CA LEU A 236 9.85 28.05 -4.92
C LEU A 236 10.47 29.29 -5.60
N PHE A 237 9.99 29.63 -6.81
CA PHE A 237 10.43 30.83 -7.53
C PHE A 237 10.18 32.09 -6.71
N VAL A 238 8.99 32.25 -6.10
CA VAL A 238 8.65 33.41 -5.25
C VAL A 238 9.63 33.50 -4.06
N TYR A 239 9.83 32.43 -3.31
CA TYR A 239 10.71 32.43 -2.14
C TYR A 239 12.15 32.80 -2.49
N VAL A 240 12.66 32.31 -3.62
CA VAL A 240 14.04 32.58 -4.07
C VAL A 240 14.15 33.97 -4.70
N ARG A 241 13.21 34.37 -5.59
CA ARG A 241 13.24 35.64 -6.33
C ARG A 241 13.14 36.86 -5.42
N TYR A 242 12.27 36.76 -4.43
CA TYR A 242 12.11 37.84 -3.43
C TYR A 242 13.07 37.72 -2.25
N LYS A 243 14.05 36.82 -2.33
CA LYS A 243 15.10 36.62 -1.31
C LYS A 243 14.55 36.38 0.10
N MET A 244 13.33 35.80 0.18
CA MET A 244 12.73 35.41 1.47
C MET A 244 13.57 34.32 2.15
N ILE A 245 14.17 33.43 1.36
CA ILE A 245 15.05 32.37 1.81
C ILE A 245 16.29 32.33 0.92
N PRO A 246 17.51 32.27 1.51
CA PRO A 246 18.75 32.25 0.75
C PRO A 246 18.92 30.91 0.02
N PHE A 247 19.15 30.94 -1.29
CA PHE A 247 19.34 29.72 -2.12
C PHE A 247 20.47 28.81 -1.59
N LYS A 248 21.59 29.40 -1.11
CA LYS A 248 22.67 28.62 -0.49
C LYS A 248 22.20 27.84 0.76
N GLY A 249 21.21 28.36 1.48
CA GLY A 249 20.61 27.69 2.63
C GLY A 249 19.80 26.50 2.20
N ILE A 250 18.99 26.62 1.13
CA ILE A 250 18.21 25.53 0.54
C ILE A 250 19.16 24.41 0.06
N LEU A 251 20.22 24.78 -0.67
CA LEU A 251 21.20 23.81 -1.17
C LEU A 251 21.90 23.04 -0.02
N ARG A 252 22.28 23.73 1.05
CA ARG A 252 22.84 23.07 2.25
C ARG A 252 21.86 22.12 2.89
N ALA A 253 20.59 22.51 3.05
CA ALA A 253 19.56 21.66 3.62
C ALA A 253 19.26 20.45 2.70
N LEU A 254 19.29 20.64 1.38
CA LEU A 254 19.17 19.57 0.40
C LEU A 254 20.27 18.51 0.58
N VAL A 255 21.52 18.94 0.71
CA VAL A 255 22.65 18.04 1.01
C VAL A 255 22.39 17.26 2.30
N HIS A 256 21.87 17.90 3.36
CA HIS A 256 21.55 17.20 4.61
C HIS A 256 20.47 16.12 4.39
N VAL A 257 19.39 16.44 3.68
CA VAL A 257 18.32 15.44 3.41
C VAL A 257 18.87 14.27 2.60
N VAL A 258 19.61 14.55 1.54
CA VAL A 258 20.20 13.48 0.67
C VAL A 258 21.19 12.61 1.45
N VAL A 259 22.04 13.22 2.29
CA VAL A 259 22.97 12.46 3.14
C VAL A 259 22.19 11.60 4.14
N PHE A 260 21.14 12.12 4.77
CA PHE A 260 20.30 11.33 5.67
C PHE A 260 19.66 10.14 4.94
N MET A 261 19.12 10.35 3.74
CA MET A 261 18.54 9.29 2.92
C MET A 261 19.58 8.21 2.59
N ALA A 262 20.78 8.64 2.12
CA ALA A 262 21.83 7.70 1.74
C ALA A 262 22.34 6.87 2.94
N VAL A 263 22.60 7.53 4.09
CA VAL A 263 23.10 6.85 5.30
C VAL A 263 22.02 5.95 5.90
N ALA A 264 20.76 6.40 5.93
CA ALA A 264 19.64 5.58 6.43
C ALA A 264 19.40 4.35 5.56
N CYS A 265 19.36 4.54 4.25
CA CYS A 265 19.20 3.44 3.28
C CYS A 265 20.36 2.43 3.38
N ALA A 266 21.59 2.90 3.27
CA ALA A 266 22.77 2.03 3.32
C ALA A 266 22.90 1.30 4.66
N GLY A 267 22.70 2.02 5.78
CA GLY A 267 22.79 1.43 7.12
C GLY A 267 21.71 0.38 7.37
N ALA A 268 20.47 0.65 6.97
CA ALA A 268 19.35 -0.27 7.12
C ALA A 268 19.48 -1.51 6.21
N THR A 269 19.91 -1.31 4.96
CA THR A 269 20.22 -2.42 4.04
C THR A 269 21.36 -3.30 4.58
N ALA A 270 22.42 -2.69 5.10
CA ALA A 270 23.52 -3.42 5.70
C ALA A 270 23.08 -4.22 6.94
N ALA A 271 22.19 -3.65 7.77
CA ALA A 271 21.66 -4.37 8.92
C ALA A 271 20.80 -5.55 8.51
N ALA A 272 19.91 -5.38 7.54
CA ALA A 272 19.09 -6.47 6.98
C ALA A 272 19.97 -7.57 6.36
N TRP A 273 21.00 -7.18 5.63
CA TRP A 273 21.97 -8.10 5.06
C TRP A 273 22.76 -8.89 6.12
N LEU A 274 23.21 -8.21 7.18
CA LEU A 274 23.93 -8.87 8.29
C LEU A 274 23.02 -9.81 9.08
N ASP A 275 21.75 -9.44 9.27
CA ASP A 275 20.77 -10.29 9.94
C ASP A 275 20.46 -11.54 9.10
N ALA A 276 20.30 -11.40 7.79
CA ALA A 276 20.14 -12.51 6.86
C ALA A 276 21.35 -13.47 6.92
N LEU A 277 22.58 -12.94 6.85
CA LEU A 277 23.80 -13.72 6.97
C LEU A 277 23.90 -14.47 8.30
N HIS A 278 23.50 -13.84 9.41
CA HIS A 278 23.49 -14.46 10.73
C HIS A 278 22.63 -15.72 10.79
N TYR A 279 21.49 -15.71 10.08
CA TYR A 279 20.59 -16.86 10.00
C TYR A 279 20.86 -17.78 8.81
N GLY A 280 21.91 -17.53 8.02
CA GLY A 280 22.29 -18.38 6.89
C GLY A 280 21.41 -18.22 5.65
N PHE A 281 20.74 -17.07 5.51
CA PHE A 281 19.95 -16.75 4.33
C PHE A 281 20.71 -15.83 3.38
N GLU A 282 20.43 -15.96 2.09
CA GLU A 282 20.86 -15.00 1.09
C GLU A 282 19.96 -13.74 1.18
N TYR A 283 20.59 -12.57 1.15
CA TYR A 283 19.84 -11.31 1.18
C TYR A 283 19.06 -11.10 -0.12
N SER A 284 17.79 -10.79 0.00
CA SER A 284 16.92 -10.34 -1.10
C SER A 284 16.15 -9.09 -0.68
N LEU A 285 15.97 -8.16 -1.61
CA LEU A 285 15.18 -6.95 -1.38
C LEU A 285 13.69 -7.27 -1.25
N ILE A 286 13.20 -8.20 -2.06
CA ILE A 286 11.77 -8.46 -2.30
C ILE A 286 11.33 -9.78 -1.68
N ASP A 287 12.21 -10.75 -1.63
CA ASP A 287 11.92 -12.14 -1.24
C ASP A 287 12.81 -12.60 -0.09
N LEU A 288 13.15 -11.71 0.84
CA LEU A 288 13.84 -12.10 2.04
C LEU A 288 12.86 -12.80 2.99
N LYS A 289 13.19 -14.03 3.37
CA LYS A 289 12.42 -14.78 4.37
C LYS A 289 12.38 -14.02 5.69
N TYR A 290 11.27 -14.16 6.41
CA TYR A 290 11.17 -13.58 7.74
C TYR A 290 12.25 -14.12 8.69
N LEU A 291 12.95 -13.20 9.34
CA LEU A 291 14.01 -13.52 10.29
C LEU A 291 13.51 -13.27 11.73
N PRO A 292 13.99 -14.05 12.73
CA PRO A 292 13.49 -13.95 14.10
C PRO A 292 13.66 -12.57 14.77
N ASN A 293 14.58 -11.74 14.26
CA ASN A 293 14.86 -10.40 14.80
C ASN A 293 14.34 -9.24 13.94
N ASP A 294 13.66 -9.50 12.84
CA ASP A 294 13.21 -8.50 11.87
C ASP A 294 12.54 -7.28 12.51
N ASN A 295 11.53 -7.50 13.34
CA ASN A 295 10.81 -6.42 13.99
C ASN A 295 11.69 -5.62 14.94
N LYS A 296 12.65 -6.26 15.62
CA LYS A 296 13.59 -5.59 16.52
C LYS A 296 14.60 -4.75 15.75
N VAL A 297 15.12 -5.29 14.66
CA VAL A 297 16.05 -4.59 13.76
C VAL A 297 15.36 -3.38 13.15
N ALA A 298 14.17 -3.57 12.58
CA ALA A 298 13.39 -2.48 11.97
C ALA A 298 13.06 -1.38 13.00
N LEU A 299 12.59 -1.74 14.19
CA LEU A 299 12.28 -0.78 15.26
C LEU A 299 13.52 -0.03 15.73
N ALA A 300 14.62 -0.75 16.00
CA ALA A 300 15.87 -0.14 16.48
C ALA A 300 16.41 0.89 15.48
N PHE A 301 16.47 0.52 14.19
CA PHE A 301 16.92 1.44 13.15
C PHE A 301 16.00 2.65 13.01
N THR A 302 14.69 2.44 12.98
CA THR A 302 13.71 3.54 12.90
C THR A 302 13.89 4.53 14.05
N LEU A 303 14.02 4.05 15.28
CA LEU A 303 14.21 4.91 16.46
C LEU A 303 15.55 5.65 16.43
N VAL A 304 16.66 4.98 16.13
CA VAL A 304 17.98 5.58 16.07
C VAL A 304 18.03 6.69 15.03
N PHE A 305 17.51 6.44 13.81
CA PHE A 305 17.50 7.45 12.76
C PHE A 305 16.53 8.60 13.04
N ALA A 306 15.36 8.31 13.62
CA ALA A 306 14.42 9.38 14.01
C ALA A 306 15.06 10.32 15.05
N VAL A 307 15.68 9.76 16.08
CA VAL A 307 16.40 10.53 17.10
C VAL A 307 17.55 11.33 16.48
N TRP A 308 18.34 10.71 15.59
CA TRP A 308 19.46 11.40 14.92
C TRP A 308 18.98 12.60 14.09
N ILE A 309 17.96 12.42 13.25
CA ILE A 309 17.40 13.51 12.43
C ILE A 309 16.81 14.61 13.31
N LEU A 310 16.09 14.25 14.36
CA LEU A 310 15.51 15.21 15.32
C LEU A 310 16.57 16.05 16.02
N VAL A 311 17.59 15.40 16.59
CA VAL A 311 18.67 16.07 17.30
C VAL A 311 19.47 16.97 16.35
N PHE A 312 19.84 16.46 15.18
CA PHE A 312 20.56 17.24 14.18
C PHE A 312 19.75 18.46 13.73
N SER A 313 18.49 18.28 13.37
CA SER A 313 17.61 19.37 12.94
C SER A 313 17.44 20.44 14.03
N ARG A 314 17.33 20.03 15.29
CA ARG A 314 17.26 20.96 16.43
C ARG A 314 18.55 21.75 16.62
N LEU A 315 19.71 21.12 16.45
CA LEU A 315 21.01 21.80 16.54
C LEU A 315 21.17 22.80 15.40
N GLN A 316 20.81 22.45 14.18
CA GLN A 316 20.86 23.34 13.03
C GLN A 316 19.88 24.53 13.18
N GLU A 317 18.66 24.27 13.68
CA GLU A 317 17.65 25.28 13.92
C GLU A 317 18.09 26.31 15.01
N ARG A 318 18.85 25.86 16.01
CA ARG A 318 19.47 26.79 17.01
C ARG A 318 20.56 27.64 16.41
N ARG A 319 21.31 27.11 15.43
CA ARG A 319 22.46 27.83 14.80
C ARG A 319 22.03 28.77 13.68
N HIS A 320 20.94 28.42 12.96
CA HIS A 320 20.53 29.10 11.73
C HIS A 320 19.04 29.43 11.78
N ARG A 321 18.68 30.69 11.94
CA ARG A 321 17.30 31.19 12.11
C ARG A 321 16.34 30.72 11.02
N LEU A 322 16.81 30.56 9.77
CA LEU A 322 15.99 30.16 8.63
C LEU A 322 16.10 28.65 8.28
N TYR A 323 16.74 27.85 9.14
CA TYR A 323 17.01 26.44 8.81
C TYR A 323 15.72 25.65 8.57
N ALA A 324 14.68 25.87 9.36
CA ALA A 324 13.39 25.19 9.19
C ALA A 324 12.80 25.43 7.79
N TRP A 325 12.82 26.65 7.30
CA TRP A 325 12.34 27.02 5.98
C TRP A 325 13.21 26.46 4.86
N ASN A 326 14.54 26.48 5.04
CA ASN A 326 15.48 25.85 4.12
C ASN A 326 15.22 24.33 4.04
N LEU A 327 15.03 23.69 5.21
CA LEU A 327 14.75 22.25 5.29
C LEU A 327 13.40 21.90 4.65
N LEU A 328 12.37 22.73 4.86
CA LEU A 328 11.05 22.49 4.26
C LEU A 328 11.11 22.55 2.74
N LEU A 329 11.75 23.58 2.16
CA LEU A 329 11.92 23.68 0.71
C LEU A 329 12.80 22.56 0.15
N ALA A 330 13.87 22.19 0.84
CA ALA A 330 14.73 21.07 0.44
C ALA A 330 13.97 19.73 0.47
N SER A 331 13.21 19.47 1.55
CA SER A 331 12.39 18.27 1.66
C SER A 331 11.30 18.21 0.60
N GLN A 332 10.71 19.36 0.25
CA GLN A 332 9.73 19.46 -0.83
C GLN A 332 10.36 19.18 -2.21
N ILE A 333 11.58 19.68 -2.46
CA ILE A 333 12.31 19.34 -3.70
C ILE A 333 12.53 17.83 -3.79
N VAL A 334 13.01 17.21 -2.71
CA VAL A 334 13.24 15.76 -2.68
C VAL A 334 11.92 14.99 -2.84
N ALA A 335 10.88 15.34 -2.09
CA ALA A 335 9.57 14.72 -2.20
C ALA A 335 8.99 14.86 -3.62
N GLY A 336 9.11 16.03 -4.23
CA GLY A 336 8.68 16.27 -5.61
C GLY A 336 9.43 15.42 -6.63
N VAL A 337 10.76 15.30 -6.49
CA VAL A 337 11.58 14.44 -7.38
C VAL A 337 11.24 12.97 -7.20
N VAL A 338 11.15 12.48 -5.95
CA VAL A 338 10.77 11.08 -5.67
C VAL A 338 9.36 10.80 -6.18
N SER A 339 8.41 11.70 -5.90
CA SER A 339 7.03 11.60 -6.36
C SER A 339 6.93 11.56 -7.88
N LEU A 340 7.68 12.41 -8.60
CA LEU A 340 7.70 12.41 -10.06
C LEU A 340 8.32 11.14 -10.63
N ALA A 341 9.41 10.64 -10.03
CA ALA A 341 10.02 9.39 -10.44
C ALA A 341 9.05 8.20 -10.31
N LEU A 342 8.32 8.11 -9.20
CA LEU A 342 7.30 7.08 -8.98
C LEU A 342 6.13 7.20 -9.96
N LEU A 343 5.68 8.42 -10.26
CA LEU A 343 4.64 8.66 -11.25
C LEU A 343 5.05 8.17 -12.64
N ILE A 344 6.31 8.38 -13.02
CA ILE A 344 6.85 7.92 -14.32
C ILE A 344 6.98 6.40 -14.37
N VAL A 345 7.43 5.76 -13.27
CA VAL A 345 7.71 4.32 -13.23
C VAL A 345 6.43 3.49 -13.05
N PHE A 346 5.57 3.89 -12.12
CA PHE A 346 4.39 3.11 -11.72
C PHE A 346 3.06 3.72 -12.19
N GLY A 347 3.07 4.97 -12.70
CA GLY A 347 1.85 5.71 -12.97
C GLY A 347 1.18 6.29 -11.71
N GLU A 348 1.73 6.02 -10.53
CA GLU A 348 1.14 6.34 -9.22
C GLU A 348 2.20 6.76 -8.22
N ASN A 349 1.83 7.70 -7.33
CA ASN A 349 2.77 8.27 -6.36
C ASN A 349 2.06 8.85 -5.12
N PHE A 350 0.77 8.52 -4.91
CA PHE A 350 -0.11 9.20 -3.94
C PHE A 350 0.49 9.29 -2.54
N PHE A 351 1.23 8.29 -2.11
CA PHE A 351 1.81 8.23 -0.77
C PHE A 351 2.90 9.30 -0.51
N ILE A 352 3.60 9.78 -1.55
CA ILE A 352 4.50 10.94 -1.46
C ILE A 352 3.82 12.20 -1.98
N PHE A 353 2.96 12.07 -3.00
CA PHE A 353 2.29 13.20 -3.61
C PHE A 353 1.34 13.92 -2.65
N ILE A 354 0.55 13.20 -1.84
CA ILE A 354 -0.36 13.82 -0.88
C ILE A 354 0.40 14.68 0.15
N PRO A 355 1.42 14.18 0.88
CA PRO A 355 2.26 15.01 1.73
C PRO A 355 2.89 16.21 1.02
N PHE A 356 3.40 16.00 -0.19
CA PHE A 356 3.96 17.07 -1.03
C PHE A 356 2.92 18.14 -1.37
N ALA A 357 1.71 17.76 -1.77
CA ALA A 357 0.65 18.69 -2.15
C ALA A 357 0.18 19.54 -0.95
N PHE A 358 -0.09 18.91 0.20
CA PHE A 358 -0.51 19.64 1.41
C PHE A 358 0.56 20.60 1.93
N ALA A 359 1.83 20.18 1.92
CA ALA A 359 2.93 21.07 2.31
C ALA A 359 3.15 22.20 1.29
N THR A 360 2.92 21.97 -0.01
CA THR A 360 2.94 23.01 -1.05
C THR A 360 1.85 24.06 -0.80
N VAL A 361 0.63 23.64 -0.46
CA VAL A 361 -0.47 24.55 -0.09
C VAL A 361 -0.09 25.38 1.14
N ALA A 362 0.45 24.76 2.18
CA ALA A 362 0.90 25.47 3.37
C ALA A 362 1.98 26.51 3.06
N LEU A 363 2.95 26.15 2.21
CA LEU A 363 3.99 27.08 1.73
C LEU A 363 3.40 28.24 0.90
N PHE A 364 2.48 27.95 -0.02
CA PHE A 364 1.85 28.97 -0.86
C PHE A 364 1.17 30.04 -0.03
N PHE A 365 0.32 29.66 0.90
CA PHE A 365 -0.35 30.64 1.76
C PHE A 365 0.61 31.36 2.71
N SER A 366 1.74 30.75 3.06
CA SER A 366 2.75 31.37 3.92
C SER A 366 3.58 32.46 3.25
N VAL A 367 3.48 32.63 1.93
CA VAL A 367 4.04 33.79 1.22
C VAL A 367 3.41 35.10 1.74
N ALA A 368 2.10 35.11 1.96
CA ALA A 368 1.36 36.30 2.41
C ALA A 368 1.28 36.37 3.95
N LYS A 369 0.96 35.24 4.60
CA LYS A 369 0.78 35.16 6.04
C LYS A 369 1.03 33.73 6.52
N ASN A 370 1.76 33.58 7.64
CA ASN A 370 2.00 32.26 8.23
C ASN A 370 0.72 31.71 8.89
N PHE A 371 0.02 30.82 8.18
CA PHE A 371 -1.14 30.10 8.67
C PHE A 371 -0.70 28.81 9.38
N LYS A 372 -0.44 28.89 10.68
CA LYS A 372 0.05 27.76 11.49
C LYS A 372 -0.81 26.50 11.39
N TRP A 373 -2.11 26.66 11.26
CA TRP A 373 -3.05 25.53 11.16
C TRP A 373 -2.88 24.73 9.85
N LEU A 374 -2.48 25.37 8.75
CA LEU A 374 -2.19 24.66 7.50
C LEU A 374 -1.00 23.72 7.65
N TYR A 375 0.04 24.11 8.38
CA TYR A 375 1.15 23.23 8.68
C TYR A 375 0.74 22.10 9.63
N LEU A 376 -0.15 22.35 10.58
CA LEU A 376 -0.67 21.31 11.45
C LEU A 376 -1.44 20.26 10.63
N VAL A 377 -2.36 20.70 9.77
CA VAL A 377 -3.12 19.80 8.88
C VAL A 377 -2.16 19.01 7.98
N SER A 378 -1.21 19.69 7.34
CA SER A 378 -0.23 19.04 6.47
C SER A 378 0.64 18.01 7.23
N CYS A 379 1.09 18.33 8.45
CA CYS A 379 1.80 17.36 9.30
C CYS A 379 0.93 16.14 9.63
N THR A 380 -0.32 16.35 10.02
CA THR A 380 -1.25 15.27 10.36
C THR A 380 -1.48 14.34 9.16
N ILE A 381 -1.75 14.90 7.99
CA ILE A 381 -1.91 14.13 6.75
C ILE A 381 -0.62 13.39 6.39
N THR A 382 0.54 14.06 6.51
CA THR A 382 1.84 13.43 6.25
C THR A 382 2.07 12.22 7.17
N VAL A 383 1.78 12.34 8.46
CA VAL A 383 1.93 11.24 9.44
C VAL A 383 0.94 10.11 9.13
N LEU A 384 -0.33 10.43 8.86
CA LEU A 384 -1.35 9.45 8.52
C LEU A 384 -0.95 8.60 7.30
N VAL A 385 -0.54 9.26 6.22
CA VAL A 385 -0.10 8.59 4.99
C VAL A 385 1.18 7.80 5.23
N ALA A 386 2.16 8.40 5.91
CA ALA A 386 3.45 7.77 6.15
C ALA A 386 3.33 6.49 6.99
N VAL A 387 2.62 6.55 8.11
CA VAL A 387 2.47 5.39 9.01
C VAL A 387 1.74 4.26 8.29
N HIS A 388 0.62 4.57 7.62
CA HIS A 388 -0.15 3.57 6.89
C HIS A 388 0.67 2.92 5.77
N PHE A 389 1.28 3.72 4.91
CA PHE A 389 2.03 3.22 3.76
C PHE A 389 3.30 2.47 4.16
N LEU A 390 4.09 3.00 5.11
CA LEU A 390 5.32 2.34 5.56
C LEU A 390 5.02 1.02 6.28
N TYR A 391 3.90 0.95 7.02
CA TYR A 391 3.43 -0.31 7.61
C TYR A 391 3.11 -1.34 6.53
N LEU A 392 2.28 -0.99 5.54
CA LEU A 392 1.93 -1.91 4.45
C LEU A 392 3.17 -2.36 3.66
N LEU A 393 4.11 -1.44 3.41
CA LEU A 393 5.36 -1.75 2.73
C LEU A 393 6.23 -2.72 3.54
N TYR A 394 6.29 -2.53 4.86
CA TYR A 394 7.04 -3.41 5.74
C TYR A 394 6.44 -4.82 5.82
N VAL A 395 5.12 -4.95 5.98
CA VAL A 395 4.48 -6.28 6.05
C VAL A 395 4.51 -7.00 4.71
N ALA A 396 4.52 -6.27 3.59
CA ALA A 396 4.59 -6.87 2.25
C ALA A 396 6.00 -7.35 1.86
N LEU A 397 7.05 -6.60 2.24
CA LEU A 397 8.43 -6.82 1.77
C LEU A 397 9.41 -7.18 2.89
N THR A 398 8.97 -7.22 4.13
CA THR A 398 9.75 -7.57 5.34
C THR A 398 10.99 -6.66 5.54
N VAL A 399 11.95 -7.14 6.33
CA VAL A 399 13.21 -6.45 6.60
C VAL A 399 14.10 -6.30 5.35
N GLY A 400 13.87 -7.11 4.33
CA GLY A 400 14.60 -6.98 3.06
C GLY A 400 14.51 -5.59 2.47
N ALA A 401 13.34 -4.97 2.51
CA ALA A 401 13.10 -3.62 2.02
C ALA A 401 13.40 -2.51 3.04
N LEU A 402 13.98 -2.83 4.20
CA LEU A 402 14.20 -1.84 5.28
C LEU A 402 14.97 -0.61 4.81
N GLY A 403 15.92 -0.76 3.89
CA GLY A 403 16.64 0.36 3.29
C GLY A 403 15.73 1.35 2.57
N VAL A 404 14.79 0.84 1.76
CA VAL A 404 13.80 1.65 1.04
C VAL A 404 12.82 2.31 2.02
N ILE A 405 12.36 1.55 3.02
CA ILE A 405 11.47 2.06 4.08
C ILE A 405 12.14 3.22 4.83
N MET A 406 13.41 3.07 5.19
CA MET A 406 14.16 4.12 5.88
C MET A 406 14.43 5.34 5.00
N LEU A 407 14.68 5.15 3.70
CA LEU A 407 14.81 6.25 2.74
C LEU A 407 13.53 7.10 2.70
N LEU A 408 12.37 6.46 2.56
CA LEU A 408 11.06 7.14 2.58
C LEU A 408 10.76 7.77 3.93
N SER A 409 11.11 7.10 5.03
CA SER A 409 10.94 7.63 6.39
C SER A 409 11.71 8.93 6.59
N VAL A 410 12.91 9.08 6.02
CA VAL A 410 13.68 10.34 6.07
C VAL A 410 12.93 11.47 5.36
N VAL A 411 12.31 11.21 4.21
CA VAL A 411 11.52 12.22 3.49
C VAL A 411 10.36 12.69 4.35
N TYR A 412 9.57 11.78 4.90
CA TYR A 412 8.43 12.12 5.76
C TYR A 412 8.85 12.85 7.04
N LEU A 413 9.86 12.34 7.73
CA LEU A 413 10.38 12.98 8.96
C LEU A 413 10.90 14.40 8.69
N SER A 414 11.62 14.60 7.59
CA SER A 414 12.15 15.92 7.22
C SER A 414 11.00 16.90 6.92
N LEU A 415 9.94 16.45 6.24
CA LEU A 415 8.74 17.25 6.01
C LEU A 415 8.03 17.60 7.33
N VAL A 416 7.79 16.64 8.20
CA VAL A 416 7.09 16.86 9.49
C VAL A 416 7.90 17.77 10.39
N ILE A 417 9.21 17.53 10.57
CA ILE A 417 10.09 18.31 11.44
C ILE A 417 10.16 19.75 10.96
N SER A 418 10.38 19.97 9.65
CA SER A 418 10.49 21.30 9.09
C SER A 418 9.19 22.10 9.24
N GLN A 419 8.04 21.49 8.94
CA GLN A 419 6.73 22.12 9.13
C GLN A 419 6.45 22.47 10.59
N TYR A 420 6.77 21.55 11.53
CA TYR A 420 6.64 21.80 12.97
C TYR A 420 7.46 23.04 13.42
N TYR A 421 8.67 23.21 12.93
CA TYR A 421 9.46 24.39 13.25
C TYR A 421 8.96 25.66 12.54
N CYS A 422 8.46 25.54 11.29
CA CYS A 422 7.85 26.67 10.58
C CYS A 422 6.59 27.20 11.26
N MET A 423 5.81 26.34 11.94
CA MET A 423 4.69 26.81 12.78
C MET A 423 5.11 27.77 13.89
N LYS A 424 6.33 27.62 14.41
CA LYS A 424 6.85 28.40 15.54
C LYS A 424 7.51 29.71 15.11
N ARG A 425 7.86 29.87 13.83
CA ARG A 425 8.61 31.01 13.32
C ARG A 425 7.94 31.64 12.12
N ARG A 426 8.06 32.98 12.00
CA ARG A 426 7.71 33.71 10.78
C ARG A 426 8.90 33.79 9.86
N VAL A 427 8.68 33.82 8.53
CA VAL A 427 9.73 34.07 7.52
C VAL A 427 10.23 35.52 7.61
N LEU A 428 9.33 36.43 7.92
CA LEU A 428 9.55 37.88 8.01
C LEU A 428 9.23 38.39 9.42
#